data_1d45f8033183c7899089a049526e62ac
#
_entry.id   1d45f8033183c7899089a049526e62ac
#
_cell.length_a   1.000
_cell.length_b   1.000
_cell.length_c   1.000
_cell.angle_alpha   90.00
_cell.angle_beta   90.00
_cell.angle_gamma   90.00
#
_symmetry.space_group_name_H-M   'P 1'
#
loop_
_entity.id
_entity.type
_entity.pdbx_description
1 polymer ?
#
loop_
_entity_poly.entity_id
_entity_poly.type
_entity_poly.pdbx_seq_one_letter_code
_entity_poly.pdbx_strand_id
1 'polypeptide(L)'
;SWTIDAFYHELNENNFAKYFVVIFQEEIIGYLGLWIVIDQAQITTIAIKESFRDYGLGQLLLNYVMDYARHTCDVMSLEVRITNVIAQHVYKKLGFQYGGKRKNYYGEGEDALVMWVNLNE
;
A
#
# COMPACT_ATOMS: atom_id res chain seq x y z
N SER A 1 3.24 -4.13 -22.02
CA SER A 1 2.06 -4.06 -21.19
C SER A 1 2.38 -4.45 -19.75
N TRP A 2 1.57 -3.96 -18.84
CA TRP A 2 1.75 -4.19 -17.42
C TRP A 2 0.87 -5.35 -16.97
N THR A 3 1.38 -6.15 -16.05
CA THR A 3 0.60 -7.22 -15.42
C THR A 3 0.74 -7.09 -13.92
N ILE A 4 -0.37 -7.20 -13.21
CA ILE A 4 -0.35 -7.24 -11.75
C ILE A 4 -0.66 -8.66 -11.32
N ASP A 5 0.27 -9.28 -10.61
CA ASP A 5 0.09 -10.61 -10.06
C ASP A 5 -0.01 -10.53 -8.55
N ALA A 6 -0.82 -11.40 -7.99
CA ALA A 6 -0.99 -11.51 -6.56
C ALA A 6 -0.57 -12.90 -6.10
N PHE A 7 0.15 -12.98 -5.01
CA PHE A 7 0.46 -14.25 -4.40
C PHE A 7 0.37 -14.14 -2.88
N TYR A 8 0.10 -15.27 -2.28
CA TYR A 8 -0.06 -15.37 -0.83
C TYR A 8 1.17 -16.03 -0.26
N HIS A 9 1.68 -15.44 0.80
CA HIS A 9 2.88 -15.94 1.44
C HIS A 9 2.59 -16.24 2.91
N GLU A 10 2.80 -17.48 3.29
CA GLU A 10 2.68 -17.87 4.68
C GLU A 10 3.99 -17.59 5.38
N LEU A 11 3.95 -16.71 6.38
CA LEU A 11 5.11 -16.38 7.19
C LEU A 11 4.91 -17.03 8.56
N ASN A 12 5.47 -18.20 8.71
CA ASN A 12 5.35 -18.99 9.93
C ASN A 12 3.88 -19.31 10.22
N GLU A 13 3.37 -18.84 11.35
CA GLU A 13 1.99 -19.08 11.79
C GLU A 13 1.04 -17.97 11.35
N ASN A 14 1.54 -17.01 10.57
CA ASN A 14 0.77 -15.83 10.23
C ASN A 14 0.38 -15.86 8.75
N ASN A 15 -0.89 -16.18 8.48
CA ASN A 15 -1.43 -16.24 7.14
C ASN A 15 -2.09 -14.93 6.70
N PHE A 16 -1.82 -13.83 7.38
CA PHE A 16 -2.47 -12.56 7.10
C PHE A 16 -1.76 -11.73 6.04
N ALA A 17 -0.51 -12.07 5.76
CA ALA A 17 0.31 -11.29 4.81
C ALA A 17 0.03 -11.72 3.38
N LYS A 18 -0.20 -10.73 2.51
CA LYS A 18 -0.41 -10.93 1.08
C LYS A 18 0.49 -9.98 0.32
N TYR A 19 1.02 -10.44 -0.80
CA TYR A 19 1.92 -9.62 -1.61
C TYR A 19 1.42 -9.54 -3.04
N PHE A 20 1.50 -8.35 -3.60
CA PHE A 20 1.10 -8.06 -4.97
C PHE A 20 2.31 -7.52 -5.69
N VAL A 21 2.51 -7.94 -6.93
CA VAL A 21 3.66 -7.50 -7.71
C VAL A 21 3.20 -6.97 -9.06
N VAL A 22 3.95 -5.99 -9.57
CA VAL A 22 3.80 -5.52 -10.94
C VAL A 22 4.92 -6.13 -11.75
N ILE A 23 4.57 -6.79 -12.84
CA ILE A 23 5.53 -7.47 -13.70
C ILE A 23 5.53 -6.80 -15.06
N PHE A 24 6.73 -6.54 -15.56
CA PHE A 24 6.94 -6.03 -16.91
C PHE A 24 8.06 -6.82 -17.56
N GLN A 25 7.75 -7.48 -18.69
CA GLN A 25 8.71 -8.29 -19.43
C GLN A 25 9.45 -9.28 -18.52
N GLU A 26 8.67 -10.01 -17.73
CA GLU A 26 9.15 -11.07 -16.82
C GLU A 26 9.97 -10.56 -15.65
N GLU A 27 10.01 -9.25 -15.44
CA GLU A 27 10.72 -8.66 -14.32
C GLU A 27 9.72 -8.06 -13.32
N ILE A 28 9.95 -8.29 -12.03
CA ILE A 28 9.19 -7.64 -10.98
C ILE A 28 9.70 -6.20 -10.85
N ILE A 29 8.86 -5.24 -11.14
CA ILE A 29 9.22 -3.82 -11.12
C ILE A 29 8.54 -3.05 -10.01
N GLY A 30 7.63 -3.68 -9.29
CA GLY A 30 6.97 -3.05 -8.15
C GLY A 30 6.30 -4.09 -7.28
N TYR A 31 6.06 -3.74 -6.04
CA TYR A 31 5.37 -4.64 -5.12
C TYR A 31 4.64 -3.85 -4.05
N LEU A 32 3.68 -4.54 -3.44
CA LEU A 32 2.92 -4.03 -2.31
C LEU A 32 2.65 -5.16 -1.34
N GLY A 33 2.96 -4.93 -0.08
CA GLY A 33 2.62 -5.87 0.99
C GLY A 33 1.35 -5.41 1.69
N LEU A 34 0.45 -6.35 1.92
CA LEU A 34 -0.84 -6.09 2.54
C LEU A 34 -1.05 -7.03 3.71
N TRP A 35 -1.50 -6.49 4.81
CA TRP A 35 -1.86 -7.26 5.99
C TRP A 35 -3.36 -7.16 6.19
N ILE A 36 -4.05 -8.30 6.26
CA ILE A 36 -5.49 -8.33 6.48
C ILE A 36 -5.76 -9.03 7.80
N VAL A 37 -6.43 -8.32 8.70
CA VAL A 37 -6.86 -8.87 9.98
C VAL A 37 -8.34 -8.52 10.14
N ILE A 38 -9.17 -9.56 10.13
CA ILE A 38 -10.64 -9.44 10.21
C ILE A 38 -11.14 -8.59 9.02
N ASP A 39 -11.65 -7.39 9.27
CA ASP A 39 -12.20 -6.49 8.26
C ASP A 39 -11.31 -5.28 7.99
N GLN A 40 -10.06 -5.33 8.43
CA GLN A 40 -9.09 -4.25 8.30
C GLN A 40 -7.94 -4.67 7.42
N ALA A 41 -7.59 -3.82 6.47
CA ALA A 41 -6.42 -4.02 5.61
C ALA A 41 -5.39 -2.95 5.93
N GLN A 42 -4.13 -3.34 6.01
CA GLN A 42 -3.04 -2.40 6.23
C GLN A 42 -1.97 -2.62 5.16
N ILE A 43 -1.62 -1.55 4.48
CA ILE A 43 -0.50 -1.57 3.56
C ILE A 43 0.78 -1.48 4.39
N THR A 44 1.61 -2.51 4.33
CA THR A 44 2.84 -2.57 5.10
C THR A 44 4.04 -2.05 4.34
N THR A 45 4.01 -2.17 3.02
CA THR A 45 5.09 -1.68 2.17
C THR A 45 4.56 -1.49 0.75
N ILE A 46 5.15 -0.55 0.04
CA ILE A 46 4.89 -0.35 -1.38
C ILE A 46 6.14 0.25 -2.01
N ALA A 47 6.55 -0.28 -3.15
CA ALA A 47 7.70 0.24 -3.87
C ALA A 47 7.56 0.00 -5.36
N ILE A 48 8.03 0.96 -6.14
CA ILE A 48 8.14 0.86 -7.59
C ILE A 48 9.61 1.10 -7.94
N LYS A 49 10.15 0.24 -8.78
CA LYS A 49 11.53 0.36 -9.25
C LYS A 49 11.76 1.75 -9.83
N GLU A 50 12.89 2.37 -9.49
CA GLU A 50 13.15 3.77 -9.82
C GLU A 50 12.96 4.08 -11.30
N SER A 51 13.45 3.22 -12.19
CA SER A 51 13.34 3.44 -13.63
C SER A 51 11.92 3.33 -14.17
N PHE A 52 10.98 2.86 -13.34
CA PHE A 52 9.58 2.71 -13.73
C PHE A 52 8.66 3.67 -12.98
N ARG A 53 9.21 4.61 -12.24
CA ARG A 53 8.42 5.63 -11.56
C ARG A 53 7.88 6.65 -12.57
N ASP A 54 6.91 7.44 -12.14
CA ASP A 54 6.28 8.50 -12.94
C ASP A 54 5.41 7.99 -14.10
N TYR A 55 5.07 6.70 -14.10
CA TYR A 55 4.14 6.13 -15.06
C TYR A 55 2.78 5.80 -14.42
N GLY A 56 2.56 6.23 -13.19
CA GLY A 56 1.30 5.96 -12.49
C GLY A 56 1.15 4.53 -11.99
N LEU A 57 2.22 3.76 -11.93
CA LEU A 57 2.16 2.35 -11.54
C LEU A 57 1.82 2.15 -10.06
N GLY A 58 2.32 3.04 -9.20
CA GLY A 58 1.98 2.99 -7.78
C GLY A 58 0.49 3.17 -7.56
N GLN A 59 -0.11 4.13 -8.26
CA GLN A 59 -1.54 4.38 -8.17
C GLN A 59 -2.34 3.23 -8.76
N LEU A 60 -1.89 2.67 -9.87
CA LEU A 60 -2.53 1.51 -10.48
C LEU A 60 -2.53 0.31 -9.53
N LEU A 61 -1.39 0.05 -8.90
CA LEU A 61 -1.23 -1.03 -7.94
C LEU A 61 -2.13 -0.81 -6.71
N LEU A 62 -2.18 0.41 -6.20
CA LEU A 62 -3.04 0.76 -5.07
C LEU A 62 -4.51 0.55 -5.41
N ASN A 63 -4.95 1.00 -6.57
CA ASN A 63 -6.33 0.81 -7.01
C ASN A 63 -6.68 -0.68 -7.09
N TYR A 64 -5.79 -1.48 -7.63
CA TYR A 64 -5.98 -2.92 -7.73
C TYR A 64 -6.14 -3.54 -6.34
N VAL A 65 -5.27 -3.18 -5.41
CA VAL A 65 -5.27 -3.74 -4.06
C VAL A 65 -6.49 -3.25 -3.26
N MET A 66 -6.90 -2.01 -3.46
CA MET A 66 -8.13 -1.48 -2.84
C MET A 66 -9.34 -2.28 -3.32
N ASP A 67 -9.43 -2.57 -4.60
CA ASP A 67 -10.52 -3.37 -5.14
C ASP A 67 -10.51 -4.79 -4.58
N TYR A 68 -9.33 -5.38 -4.47
CA TYR A 68 -9.17 -6.69 -3.85
C TYR A 68 -9.64 -6.70 -2.39
N ALA A 69 -9.16 -5.73 -1.62
CA ALA A 69 -9.47 -5.66 -0.19
C ALA A 69 -10.95 -5.35 0.09
N ARG A 70 -11.59 -4.63 -0.82
CA ARG A 70 -13.00 -4.22 -0.66
C ARG A 70 -13.94 -5.39 -0.51
N HIS A 71 -13.56 -6.58 -1.01
CA HIS A 71 -14.41 -7.76 -0.90
C HIS A 71 -14.57 -8.27 0.53
N THR A 72 -13.58 -8.03 1.39
CA THR A 72 -13.58 -8.57 2.74
C THR A 72 -13.25 -7.54 3.83
N CYS A 73 -12.84 -6.35 3.43
CA CYS A 73 -12.41 -5.33 4.38
C CYS A 73 -13.21 -4.07 4.23
N ASP A 74 -13.42 -3.39 5.35
CA ASP A 74 -14.13 -2.11 5.39
C ASP A 74 -13.19 -0.92 5.33
N VAL A 75 -11.99 -1.06 5.90
CA VAL A 75 -11.04 0.03 6.06
C VAL A 75 -9.67 -0.41 5.61
N MET A 76 -8.97 0.49 4.94
CA MET A 76 -7.55 0.30 4.60
C MET A 76 -6.75 1.44 5.18
N SER A 77 -5.63 1.12 5.79
CA SER A 77 -4.74 2.10 6.40
C SER A 77 -3.31 1.90 5.93
N LEU A 78 -2.52 2.93 6.11
CA LEU A 78 -1.09 2.89 5.82
C LEU A 78 -0.38 3.93 6.68
N GLU A 79 0.93 3.82 6.71
CA GLU A 79 1.78 4.83 7.34
C GLU A 79 2.72 5.38 6.29
N VAL A 80 2.90 6.69 6.30
CA VAL A 80 3.74 7.38 5.33
C VAL A 80 4.60 8.40 6.06
N ARG A 81 5.85 8.56 5.62
CA ARG A 81 6.73 9.58 6.20
C ARG A 81 6.14 10.97 6.00
N ILE A 82 6.23 11.79 7.03
CA ILE A 82 5.71 13.17 6.94
C ILE A 82 6.40 13.96 5.82
N THR A 83 7.64 13.60 5.49
CA THR A 83 8.39 14.26 4.42
C THR A 83 8.04 13.75 3.02
N ASN A 84 7.34 12.63 2.91
CA ASN A 84 6.98 12.06 1.62
C ASN A 84 5.68 12.69 1.09
N VAL A 85 5.79 13.93 0.64
CA VAL A 85 4.64 14.73 0.20
C VAL A 85 4.02 14.14 -1.06
N ILE A 86 4.83 13.60 -1.95
CA ILE A 86 4.35 13.02 -3.20
C ILE A 86 3.43 11.83 -2.93
N ALA A 87 3.86 10.92 -2.06
CA ALA A 87 3.04 9.77 -1.71
C ALA A 87 1.74 10.18 -1.01
N GLN A 88 1.83 11.13 -0.09
CA GLN A 88 0.62 11.65 0.58
C GLN A 88 -0.38 12.20 -0.42
N HIS A 89 0.10 12.89 -1.43
CA HIS A 89 -0.76 13.47 -2.46
C HIS A 89 -1.48 12.38 -3.26
N VAL A 90 -0.77 11.31 -3.62
CA VAL A 90 -1.36 10.16 -4.32
C VAL A 90 -2.43 9.49 -3.45
N TYR A 91 -2.13 9.27 -2.18
CA TYR A 91 -3.10 8.64 -1.27
C TYR A 91 -4.35 9.49 -1.10
N LYS A 92 -4.19 10.80 -0.97
CA LYS A 92 -5.34 11.71 -0.87
C LYS A 92 -6.20 11.67 -2.12
N LYS A 93 -5.60 11.60 -3.28
CA LYS A 93 -6.35 11.47 -4.54
C LYS A 93 -7.19 10.19 -4.58
N LEU A 94 -6.74 9.15 -3.93
CA LEU A 94 -7.45 7.87 -3.85
C LEU A 94 -8.48 7.83 -2.71
N GLY A 95 -8.63 8.93 -1.98
CA GLY A 95 -9.63 9.05 -0.93
C GLY A 95 -9.11 8.85 0.49
N PHE A 96 -7.82 8.58 0.65
CA PHE A 96 -7.25 8.43 1.98
C PHE A 96 -7.27 9.75 2.72
N GLN A 97 -7.54 9.68 4.02
CA GLN A 97 -7.60 10.82 4.94
C GLN A 97 -6.54 10.67 6.02
N TYR A 98 -6.13 11.77 6.58
CA TYR A 98 -5.21 11.72 7.72
C TYR A 98 -5.92 11.17 8.94
N GLY A 99 -5.28 10.19 9.59
CA GLY A 99 -5.84 9.53 10.76
C GLY A 99 -4.99 9.68 12.01
N GLY A 100 -3.87 10.37 11.92
CA GLY A 100 -3.00 10.56 13.06
C GLY A 100 -1.54 10.61 12.69
N LYS A 101 -0.69 10.67 13.71
CA LYS A 101 0.74 10.84 13.52
C LYS A 101 1.47 9.93 14.51
N ARG A 102 2.45 9.18 14.00
CA ARG A 102 3.32 8.37 14.83
C ARG A 102 4.69 9.02 14.85
N LYS A 103 5.06 9.56 16.00
CA LYS A 103 6.31 10.28 16.15
C LYS A 103 7.51 9.34 16.06
N ASN A 104 8.54 9.79 15.35
CA ASN A 104 9.82 9.09 15.22
C ASN A 104 9.66 7.64 14.73
N TYR A 105 8.63 7.37 13.95
CA TYR A 105 8.35 6.02 13.47
C TYR A 105 9.48 5.44 12.62
N TYR A 106 10.02 6.26 11.71
CA TYR A 106 11.09 5.83 10.80
C TYR A 106 12.49 6.09 11.34
N GLY A 107 12.58 6.73 12.48
CA GLY A 107 13.85 7.08 13.08
C GLY A 107 13.72 8.35 13.89
N GLU A 108 14.78 8.71 14.58
CA GLU A 108 14.77 9.92 15.40
C GLU A 108 14.52 11.15 14.52
N GLY A 109 13.50 11.91 14.86
CA GLY A 109 13.13 13.11 14.13
C GLY A 109 12.29 12.88 12.89
N GLU A 110 11.99 11.63 12.54
CA GLU A 110 11.11 11.33 11.40
C GLU A 110 9.80 10.74 11.87
N ASP A 111 8.74 11.51 11.70
CA ASP A 111 7.39 11.09 12.07
C ASP A 111 6.71 10.38 10.90
N ALA A 112 5.79 9.50 11.23
CA ALA A 112 4.90 8.88 10.27
C ALA A 112 3.51 9.48 10.41
N LEU A 113 2.86 9.69 9.28
CA LEU A 113 1.44 10.02 9.24
C LEU A 113 0.67 8.73 8.99
N VAL A 114 -0.40 8.54 9.74
CA VAL A 114 -1.35 7.48 9.47
C VAL A 114 -2.40 8.02 8.51
N MET A 115 -2.66 7.29 7.44
CA MET A 115 -3.73 7.63 6.51
C MET A 115 -4.65 6.42 6.35
N TRP A 116 -5.92 6.68 6.15
CA TRP A 116 -6.90 5.60 6.04
C TRP A 116 -8.02 5.97 5.08
N VAL A 117 -8.66 4.96 4.55
CA VAL A 117 -9.79 5.13 3.65
C VAL A 117 -10.85 4.10 3.98
N ASN A 118 -12.11 4.51 3.88
CA ASN A 118 -13.24 3.61 3.99
C ASN A 118 -13.49 3.01 2.60
N LEU A 119 -13.37 1.69 2.50
CA LEU A 119 -13.41 1.00 1.20
C LEU A 119 -14.82 0.86 0.64
N ASN A 120 -15.84 1.02 1.48
CA ASN A 120 -17.24 0.75 1.11
C ASN A 120 -18.11 1.99 1.02
N GLU A 121 -17.49 3.13 0.90
CA GLU A 121 -18.20 4.37 0.70
C GLU A 121 -18.00 4.93 -0.71
#